data_d0c84f7ee2957d35f9974b2f11d55b84
#
_entry.id   d0c84f7ee2957d35f9974b2f11d55b84
#
_cell.length_a   1.000
_cell.length_b   1.000
_cell.length_c   1.000
_cell.angle_alpha   90.00
_cell.angle_beta   90.00
_cell.angle_gamma   90.00
#
_symmetry.space_group_name_H-M   'P 1'
#
loop_
_entity.id
_entity.type
_entity.pdbx_description
1 polymer ?
#
loop_
_entity_poly.entity_id
_entity_poly.type
_entity_poly.pdbx_seq_one_letter_code
_entity_poly.pdbx_strand_id
1 'polypeptide(L)'
;RVGVSAVDSGTVLSADVDVERFDHHVGQITVNGTRFRVVTGTSGKYFTGLKVGTKAEVAERTAVERAVAATAAGDGRTGSLTKLSPAFRKADNKAKSRGGSGQRGPALSGSSHGLVVLPQGEGLLTYRVTVTGSDPATGAPVKQEVYVDAASGFPVLQYSAIQTIDGDGSGSSQDDSFPGAKGSGVKLDGKKVGLDVAHDAASDTYKLRDLRHQWDGSKNPLATWDARGVDANDASGRWPQGITEFGSKTQEFGKEATDSGAIDAHWAAGQVHEYYKKKHGRDSLDGKGMAINSLVGVTDGGFPYVNAFWDGQKMVYGGGDEEFKPLSADLDVVGHEMTHGVVEHTAGLVYVGQSGALNEAIADYFGNAIDVNASKTPMDDPKAGLIGEDLCRTKAPADCALRDLNDGR
;
A
#
# COMPACT_ATOMS: atom_id res chain seq x y z
N ARG A 1 -26.12 7.29 -6.82
CA ARG A 1 -26.72 7.57 -8.15
C ARG A 1 -26.26 8.94 -8.57
N VAL A 2 -25.34 9.04 -9.50
CA VAL A 2 -24.96 10.29 -10.14
C VAL A 2 -25.50 10.24 -11.57
N GLY A 3 -26.60 10.91 -11.82
CA GLY A 3 -27.01 11.21 -13.18
C GLY A 3 -26.10 12.32 -13.69
N VAL A 4 -25.08 12.01 -14.45
CA VAL A 4 -24.32 13.00 -15.20
C VAL A 4 -25.06 13.22 -16.50
N SER A 5 -25.81 14.29 -16.62
CA SER A 5 -26.17 14.81 -17.93
C SER A 5 -24.97 15.54 -18.48
N ALA A 6 -24.14 14.85 -19.24
CA ALA A 6 -23.12 15.50 -20.04
C ALA A 6 -23.79 16.33 -21.12
N VAL A 7 -23.39 17.59 -21.24
CA VAL A 7 -23.96 18.55 -22.22
C VAL A 7 -23.49 18.24 -23.65
N ASP A 8 -22.68 17.22 -23.86
CA ASP A 8 -22.28 16.78 -25.19
C ASP A 8 -22.24 15.25 -25.30
N SER A 9 -23.15 14.72 -26.09
CA SER A 9 -23.14 13.41 -26.78
C SER A 9 -22.54 12.19 -26.10
N GLY A 10 -22.33 12.21 -24.81
CA GLY A 10 -21.84 11.07 -24.04
C GLY A 10 -22.98 10.12 -23.66
N THR A 11 -22.80 8.83 -23.86
CA THR A 11 -23.74 7.82 -23.39
C THR A 11 -23.74 7.80 -21.86
N VAL A 12 -24.89 8.15 -21.26
CA VAL A 12 -25.08 7.99 -19.81
C VAL A 12 -25.22 6.48 -19.54
N LEU A 13 -24.24 5.90 -18.87
CA LEU A 13 -24.38 4.56 -18.31
C LEU A 13 -25.40 4.61 -17.17
N SER A 14 -26.33 3.65 -17.15
CA SER A 14 -27.44 3.65 -16.21
C SER A 14 -26.95 3.51 -14.76
N ALA A 15 -27.82 3.90 -13.84
CA ALA A 15 -27.54 4.12 -12.41
C ALA A 15 -27.06 2.90 -11.59
N ASP A 16 -26.89 1.73 -12.20
CA ASP A 16 -26.57 0.48 -11.51
C ASP A 16 -25.13 0.01 -11.77
N VAL A 17 -24.32 0.81 -12.47
CA VAL A 17 -22.92 0.52 -12.77
C VAL A 17 -22.05 1.63 -12.20
N ASP A 18 -21.16 1.28 -11.29
CA ASP A 18 -20.11 2.18 -10.84
C ASP A 18 -19.06 2.32 -11.95
N VAL A 19 -18.84 3.58 -12.38
CA VAL A 19 -17.71 3.93 -13.24
C VAL A 19 -16.59 4.36 -12.30
N GLU A 20 -15.72 3.45 -11.92
CA GLU A 20 -14.53 3.81 -11.13
C GLU A 20 -13.72 4.89 -11.84
N ARG A 21 -13.39 5.96 -11.11
CA ARG A 21 -12.54 7.10 -11.46
C ARG A 21 -13.23 8.33 -12.02
N PHE A 22 -14.39 8.65 -11.51
CA PHE A 22 -14.99 9.95 -11.73
C PHE A 22 -15.09 10.68 -10.39
N ASP A 23 -14.13 11.55 -10.07
CA ASP A 23 -14.26 12.48 -8.96
C ASP A 23 -15.21 13.60 -9.38
N HIS A 24 -16.23 13.83 -8.56
CA HIS A 24 -17.18 14.91 -8.79
C HIS A 24 -17.29 15.77 -7.53
N HIS A 25 -17.28 17.06 -7.75
CA HIS A 25 -17.59 18.02 -6.70
C HIS A 25 -19.10 18.28 -6.68
N VAL A 26 -19.70 18.11 -5.51
CA VAL A 26 -21.13 18.31 -5.33
C VAL A 26 -21.36 19.59 -4.53
N GLY A 27 -21.96 20.58 -5.17
CA GLY A 27 -22.47 21.78 -4.53
C GLY A 27 -23.94 21.66 -4.15
N GLN A 28 -24.42 22.61 -3.34
CA GLN A 28 -25.84 22.78 -3.06
C GLN A 28 -26.32 24.08 -3.66
N ILE A 29 -27.44 24.01 -4.41
CA ILE A 29 -28.20 25.20 -4.85
C ILE A 29 -29.56 25.20 -4.19
N THR A 30 -30.10 26.38 -3.89
CA THR A 30 -31.45 26.54 -3.37
C THR A 30 -32.28 27.27 -4.39
N VAL A 31 -33.34 26.64 -4.83
CA VAL A 31 -34.31 27.23 -5.76
C VAL A 31 -35.70 27.21 -5.09
N ASN A 32 -36.30 28.36 -4.94
CA ASN A 32 -37.62 28.54 -4.28
C ASN A 32 -37.71 27.82 -2.92
N GLY A 33 -36.65 27.92 -2.10
CA GLY A 33 -36.57 27.29 -0.78
C GLY A 33 -36.27 25.80 -0.78
N THR A 34 -36.19 25.15 -1.94
CA THR A 34 -35.80 23.73 -2.04
C THR A 34 -34.33 23.61 -2.35
N ARG A 35 -33.65 22.77 -1.58
CA ARG A 35 -32.20 22.48 -1.75
C ARG A 35 -31.99 21.36 -2.76
N PHE A 36 -31.18 21.62 -3.75
CA PHE A 36 -30.74 20.64 -4.75
C PHE A 36 -29.24 20.38 -4.61
N ARG A 37 -28.82 19.13 -4.77
CA ARG A 37 -27.42 18.78 -4.96
C ARG A 37 -27.09 18.83 -6.44
N VAL A 38 -26.06 19.56 -6.79
CA VAL A 38 -25.64 19.77 -8.18
C VAL A 38 -24.17 19.39 -8.31
N VAL A 39 -23.82 18.66 -9.36
CA VAL A 39 -22.42 18.44 -9.70
C VAL A 39 -21.84 19.76 -10.23
N THR A 40 -20.87 20.30 -9.52
CA THR A 40 -20.24 21.59 -9.83
C THR A 40 -18.90 21.45 -10.56
N GLY A 41 -18.35 20.22 -10.59
CA GLY A 41 -17.13 19.91 -11.30
C GLY A 41 -16.93 18.41 -11.40
N THR A 42 -16.19 17.97 -12.41
CA THR A 42 -15.79 16.58 -12.61
C THR A 42 -14.32 16.54 -12.97
N SER A 43 -13.59 15.55 -12.45
CA SER A 43 -12.22 15.26 -12.83
C SER A 43 -12.05 13.79 -13.15
N GLY A 44 -11.07 13.46 -13.97
CA GLY A 44 -10.81 12.08 -14.38
C GLY A 44 -10.89 11.89 -15.90
N LYS A 45 -10.64 10.67 -16.36
CA LYS A 45 -10.71 10.30 -17.76
C LYS A 45 -12.11 9.82 -18.11
N TYR A 46 -12.75 10.49 -19.07
CA TYR A 46 -14.02 10.07 -19.62
C TYR A 46 -13.80 9.17 -20.84
N PHE A 47 -14.39 7.99 -20.86
CA PHE A 47 -14.32 7.05 -21.97
C PHE A 47 -15.56 7.21 -22.86
N THR A 48 -15.36 7.72 -24.06
CA THR A 48 -16.41 7.80 -25.09
C THR A 48 -16.45 6.52 -25.91
N GLY A 49 -17.62 6.17 -26.43
CA GLY A 49 -17.76 5.03 -27.35
C GLY A 49 -17.94 3.68 -26.67
N LEU A 50 -18.10 3.63 -25.33
CA LEU A 50 -18.47 2.39 -24.66
C LEU A 50 -19.88 1.96 -25.10
N LYS A 51 -20.01 0.69 -25.53
CA LYS A 51 -21.28 0.07 -25.95
C LYS A 51 -21.52 -1.19 -25.12
N VAL A 52 -21.50 -1.05 -23.81
CA VAL A 52 -21.64 -2.16 -22.87
C VAL A 52 -23.06 -2.19 -22.29
N GLY A 53 -23.65 -3.38 -22.26
CA GLY A 53 -24.89 -3.61 -21.53
C GLY A 53 -24.66 -3.51 -20.03
N THR A 54 -25.64 -2.98 -19.28
CA THR A 54 -25.54 -2.81 -17.82
C THR A 54 -26.20 -3.94 -17.04
N LYS A 55 -26.73 -4.96 -17.73
CA LYS A 55 -27.38 -6.10 -17.12
C LYS A 55 -26.43 -7.31 -17.09
N ALA A 56 -26.15 -7.80 -15.89
CA ALA A 56 -25.38 -9.02 -15.72
C ALA A 56 -26.24 -10.26 -16.07
N GLU A 57 -25.65 -11.24 -16.73
CA GLU A 57 -26.25 -12.55 -16.99
C GLU A 57 -25.84 -13.58 -15.91
N VAL A 58 -24.68 -13.35 -15.28
CA VAL A 58 -24.16 -14.18 -14.19
C VAL A 58 -24.57 -13.57 -12.85
N ALA A 59 -25.03 -14.41 -11.92
CA ALA A 59 -25.32 -13.95 -10.56
C ALA A 59 -24.04 -13.53 -9.82
N GLU A 60 -24.11 -12.50 -9.01
CA GLU A 60 -22.97 -11.98 -8.22
C GLU A 60 -22.28 -13.06 -7.38
N ARG A 61 -23.06 -13.92 -6.71
CA ARG A 61 -22.54 -15.05 -5.96
C ARG A 61 -21.67 -15.98 -6.82
N THR A 62 -22.10 -16.26 -8.04
CA THR A 62 -21.34 -17.10 -8.98
C THR A 62 -20.04 -16.42 -9.39
N ALA A 63 -20.04 -15.09 -9.58
CA ALA A 63 -18.84 -14.33 -9.85
C ALA A 63 -17.83 -14.41 -8.69
N VAL A 64 -18.30 -14.29 -7.45
CA VAL A 64 -17.46 -14.47 -6.24
C VAL A 64 -16.87 -15.88 -6.19
N GLU A 65 -17.68 -16.92 -6.40
CA GLU A 65 -17.20 -18.31 -6.42
C GLU A 65 -16.13 -18.53 -7.51
N ARG A 66 -16.30 -17.91 -8.67
CA ARG A 66 -15.33 -17.97 -9.78
C ARG A 66 -14.03 -17.23 -9.48
N ALA A 67 -14.12 -16.06 -8.86
CA ALA A 67 -12.96 -15.30 -8.41
C ALA A 67 -12.11 -16.09 -7.41
N VAL A 68 -12.74 -16.67 -6.39
CA VAL A 68 -12.07 -17.52 -5.39
C VAL A 68 -11.41 -18.73 -6.05
N ALA A 69 -12.11 -19.39 -6.99
CA ALA A 69 -11.57 -20.55 -7.70
C ALA A 69 -10.35 -20.17 -8.58
N ALA A 70 -10.40 -19.04 -9.25
CA ALA A 70 -9.29 -18.53 -10.07
C ALA A 70 -8.06 -18.22 -9.21
N THR A 71 -8.26 -17.58 -8.06
CA THR A 71 -7.18 -17.30 -7.11
C THR A 71 -6.56 -18.60 -6.55
N ALA A 72 -7.38 -19.58 -6.20
CA ALA A 72 -6.91 -20.88 -5.68
C ALA A 72 -6.15 -21.72 -6.72
N ALA A 73 -6.36 -21.47 -8.01
CA ALA A 73 -5.67 -22.20 -9.09
C ALA A 73 -4.22 -21.73 -9.31
N GLY A 74 -3.80 -20.64 -8.67
CA GLY A 74 -2.41 -20.19 -8.66
C GLY A 74 -1.89 -19.63 -10.00
N ASP A 75 -2.76 -19.26 -10.95
CA ASP A 75 -2.36 -18.61 -12.22
C ASP A 75 -1.98 -17.12 -12.03
N GLY A 76 -1.26 -16.81 -10.93
CA GLY A 76 -0.72 -15.50 -10.62
C GLY A 76 0.41 -15.09 -11.54
N ARG A 77 0.21 -15.07 -12.84
CA ARG A 77 1.10 -14.40 -13.78
C ARG A 77 0.58 -12.99 -14.05
N THR A 78 1.31 -12.06 -13.45
CA THR A 78 1.34 -10.64 -13.74
C THR A 78 0.85 -10.28 -15.14
N GLY A 79 -0.25 -9.50 -15.18
CA GLY A 79 -0.47 -8.48 -16.21
C GLY A 79 -0.56 -8.88 -17.68
N SER A 80 -0.87 -10.13 -18.02
CA SER A 80 -1.11 -10.51 -19.43
C SER A 80 -2.51 -11.07 -19.61
N LEU A 81 -3.26 -10.47 -20.53
CA LEU A 81 -4.54 -10.97 -21.05
C LEU A 81 -4.32 -12.29 -21.80
N THR A 82 -4.03 -13.37 -21.09
CA THR A 82 -3.92 -14.70 -21.69
C THR A 82 -5.30 -15.34 -21.73
N LYS A 83 -5.75 -15.71 -22.92
CA LYS A 83 -6.92 -16.56 -23.14
C LYS A 83 -6.80 -17.80 -22.26
N LEU A 84 -7.60 -17.87 -21.19
CA LEU A 84 -7.64 -19.02 -20.29
C LEU A 84 -8.07 -20.27 -21.08
N SER A 85 -7.23 -21.27 -21.07
CA SER A 85 -7.39 -22.50 -21.84
C SER A 85 -8.46 -23.44 -21.24
N PRO A 86 -8.96 -24.42 -21.99
CA PRO A 86 -9.99 -25.39 -21.58
C PRO A 86 -9.64 -26.26 -20.36
N ALA A 87 -8.44 -26.15 -19.80
CA ALA A 87 -8.00 -26.92 -18.63
C ALA A 87 -8.83 -26.64 -17.36
N PHE A 88 -9.50 -25.50 -17.28
CA PHE A 88 -10.34 -25.10 -16.14
C PHE A 88 -11.53 -26.03 -15.87
N ARG A 89 -12.06 -26.70 -16.92
CA ARG A 89 -13.18 -27.66 -16.77
C ARG A 89 -12.80 -28.96 -16.02
N LYS A 90 -11.51 -29.26 -15.88
CA LYS A 90 -11.03 -30.49 -15.18
C LYS A 90 -10.70 -30.26 -13.70
N ALA A 91 -10.48 -29.00 -13.26
CA ALA A 91 -10.12 -28.68 -11.87
C ALA A 91 -11.32 -28.84 -10.91
N ASP A 92 -12.53 -28.56 -11.38
CA ASP A 92 -13.76 -28.60 -10.59
C ASP A 92 -14.08 -30.00 -10.04
N ASN A 93 -13.67 -31.04 -10.74
CA ASN A 93 -13.89 -32.44 -10.33
C ASN A 93 -12.78 -33.05 -9.45
N LYS A 94 -11.60 -32.40 -9.38
CA LYS A 94 -10.45 -32.92 -8.62
C LYS A 94 -10.35 -32.35 -7.20
N ALA A 95 -10.99 -31.22 -6.95
CA ALA A 95 -11.01 -30.56 -5.62
C ALA A 95 -11.87 -31.32 -4.59
N LYS A 96 -12.79 -32.21 -5.05
CA LYS A 96 -13.68 -32.98 -4.18
C LYS A 96 -13.08 -34.25 -3.58
N SER A 97 -11.85 -34.66 -3.93
CA SER A 97 -11.33 -36.00 -3.61
C SER A 97 -10.03 -36.03 -2.78
N ARG A 98 -9.58 -34.98 -2.17
CA ARG A 98 -8.40 -35.03 -1.26
C ARG A 98 -8.74 -34.56 0.15
N GLY A 99 -9.25 -35.51 0.93
CA GLY A 99 -9.28 -35.46 2.38
C GLY A 99 -7.86 -35.65 2.93
N GLY A 100 -7.25 -34.62 3.50
CA GLY A 100 -6.01 -34.67 4.24
C GLY A 100 -6.13 -33.76 5.45
N SER A 101 -6.01 -34.33 6.65
CA SER A 101 -6.03 -33.63 7.93
C SER A 101 -4.66 -32.96 8.18
N GLY A 102 -4.54 -31.69 7.84
CA GLY A 102 -3.47 -30.79 8.25
C GLY A 102 -4.07 -29.45 8.62
N GLN A 103 -3.55 -28.76 9.63
CA GLN A 103 -4.02 -27.45 10.06
C GLN A 103 -4.14 -26.51 8.86
N ARG A 104 -5.39 -26.23 8.48
CA ARG A 104 -5.70 -25.32 7.37
C ARG A 104 -5.65 -23.91 7.92
N GLY A 105 -4.79 -23.07 7.33
CA GLY A 105 -4.93 -21.62 7.39
C GLY A 105 -6.33 -21.19 6.92
N PRO A 106 -6.77 -19.95 7.16
CA PRO A 106 -8.08 -19.48 6.78
C PRO A 106 -8.26 -19.69 5.26
N ALA A 107 -9.36 -20.37 4.90
CA ALA A 107 -9.72 -20.61 3.50
C ALA A 107 -9.89 -19.28 2.76
N LEU A 108 -9.59 -19.27 1.45
CA LEU A 108 -9.85 -18.12 0.60
C LEU A 108 -11.34 -17.72 0.66
N SER A 109 -11.60 -16.44 0.80
CA SER A 109 -12.93 -15.85 0.80
C SER A 109 -12.99 -14.69 -0.19
N GLY A 110 -14.13 -14.52 -0.88
CA GLY A 110 -14.34 -13.44 -1.82
C GLY A 110 -15.42 -12.47 -1.34
N SER A 111 -15.19 -11.17 -1.56
CA SER A 111 -16.15 -10.08 -1.34
C SER A 111 -16.37 -9.33 -2.64
N SER A 112 -17.63 -9.18 -3.07
CA SER A 112 -17.97 -8.42 -4.28
C SER A 112 -18.15 -6.94 -3.96
N HIS A 113 -17.65 -6.09 -4.85
CA HIS A 113 -17.86 -4.64 -4.85
C HIS A 113 -18.93 -4.20 -5.88
N GLY A 114 -19.62 -5.17 -6.49
CA GLY A 114 -20.65 -4.92 -7.48
C GLY A 114 -20.13 -4.90 -8.92
N LEU A 115 -20.93 -4.30 -9.81
CA LEU A 115 -20.65 -4.24 -11.24
C LEU A 115 -19.78 -3.03 -11.59
N VAL A 116 -18.76 -3.27 -12.40
CA VAL A 116 -17.80 -2.29 -12.91
C VAL A 116 -17.61 -2.49 -14.40
N VAL A 117 -17.47 -1.42 -15.16
CA VAL A 117 -17.11 -1.48 -16.58
C VAL A 117 -15.60 -1.34 -16.74
N LEU A 118 -14.95 -2.37 -17.26
CA LEU A 118 -13.59 -2.26 -17.75
C LEU A 118 -13.58 -1.58 -19.11
N PRO A 119 -12.84 -0.46 -19.32
CA PRO A 119 -12.82 0.27 -20.58
C PRO A 119 -11.88 -0.40 -21.60
N GLN A 120 -12.18 -1.64 -21.95
CA GLN A 120 -11.44 -2.41 -22.96
C GLN A 120 -12.33 -2.56 -24.20
N GLY A 121 -11.85 -2.12 -25.36
CA GLY A 121 -12.62 -2.11 -26.58
C GLY A 121 -13.90 -1.29 -26.45
N GLU A 122 -15.05 -1.90 -26.72
CA GLU A 122 -16.37 -1.28 -26.54
C GLU A 122 -16.86 -1.28 -25.08
N GLY A 123 -16.04 -1.74 -24.15
CA GLY A 123 -16.35 -1.90 -22.72
C GLY A 123 -16.74 -3.33 -22.35
N LEU A 124 -16.37 -3.76 -21.16
CA LEU A 124 -16.68 -5.06 -20.62
C LEU A 124 -17.33 -4.90 -19.25
N LEU A 125 -18.58 -5.37 -19.09
CA LEU A 125 -19.22 -5.39 -17.79
C LEU A 125 -18.66 -6.52 -16.94
N THR A 126 -18.19 -6.20 -15.75
CA THR A 126 -17.57 -7.17 -14.84
C THR A 126 -18.07 -7.00 -13.42
N TYR A 127 -17.99 -8.07 -12.62
CA TYR A 127 -18.00 -7.95 -11.16
C TYR A 127 -16.56 -7.74 -10.67
N ARG A 128 -16.35 -6.74 -9.83
CA ARG A 128 -15.10 -6.60 -9.08
C ARG A 128 -15.21 -7.39 -7.78
N VAL A 129 -14.28 -8.29 -7.56
CA VAL A 129 -14.25 -9.18 -6.38
C VAL A 129 -12.88 -9.12 -5.74
N THR A 130 -12.82 -8.77 -4.46
CA THR A 130 -11.60 -8.94 -3.64
C THR A 130 -11.60 -10.36 -3.05
N VAL A 131 -10.55 -11.13 -3.29
CA VAL A 131 -10.33 -12.45 -2.69
C VAL A 131 -9.23 -12.34 -1.65
N THR A 132 -9.51 -12.75 -0.41
CA THR A 132 -8.58 -12.73 0.72
C THR A 132 -8.44 -14.09 1.36
N GLY A 133 -7.34 -14.32 2.06
CA GLY A 133 -7.08 -15.56 2.80
C GLY A 133 -5.63 -15.99 2.71
N SER A 134 -5.40 -17.28 2.63
CA SER A 134 -4.05 -17.84 2.45
C SER A 134 -4.00 -18.76 1.23
N ASP A 135 -2.91 -18.72 0.50
CA ASP A 135 -2.64 -19.62 -0.62
C ASP A 135 -2.65 -21.08 -0.12
N PRO A 136 -3.45 -21.95 -0.73
CA PRO A 136 -3.57 -23.34 -0.25
C PRO A 136 -2.29 -24.19 -0.39
N ALA A 137 -1.36 -23.77 -1.26
CA ALA A 137 -0.14 -24.51 -1.53
C ALA A 137 1.04 -24.02 -0.69
N THR A 138 1.14 -22.70 -0.50
CA THR A 138 2.30 -22.05 0.16
C THR A 138 1.98 -21.53 1.56
N GLY A 139 0.69 -21.34 1.88
CA GLY A 139 0.25 -20.70 3.11
C GLY A 139 0.44 -19.17 3.10
N ALA A 140 0.99 -18.61 2.03
CA ALA A 140 1.21 -17.18 1.90
C ALA A 140 -0.11 -16.40 1.94
N PRO A 141 -0.12 -15.17 2.50
CA PRO A 141 -1.31 -14.33 2.50
C PRO A 141 -1.70 -13.97 1.06
N VAL A 142 -3.00 -13.99 0.81
CA VAL A 142 -3.58 -13.67 -0.49
C VAL A 142 -4.55 -12.53 -0.34
N LYS A 143 -4.34 -11.49 -1.13
CA LYS A 143 -5.35 -10.51 -1.48
C LYS A 143 -5.27 -10.28 -2.98
N GLN A 144 -6.30 -10.67 -3.69
CA GLN A 144 -6.41 -10.56 -5.15
C GLN A 144 -7.65 -9.75 -5.51
N GLU A 145 -7.48 -8.78 -6.39
CA GLU A 145 -8.60 -8.17 -7.09
C GLU A 145 -8.85 -8.97 -8.36
N VAL A 146 -10.07 -9.46 -8.51
CA VAL A 146 -10.47 -10.29 -9.64
C VAL A 146 -11.69 -9.66 -10.30
N TYR A 147 -11.58 -9.38 -11.58
CA TYR A 147 -12.68 -8.89 -12.41
C TYR A 147 -13.27 -10.06 -13.19
N VAL A 148 -14.52 -10.35 -12.93
CA VAL A 148 -15.25 -11.47 -13.52
C VAL A 148 -16.26 -10.94 -14.51
N ASP A 149 -16.15 -11.36 -15.77
CA ASP A 149 -17.10 -10.99 -16.83
C ASP A 149 -18.54 -11.30 -16.42
N ALA A 150 -19.40 -10.29 -16.43
CA ALA A 150 -20.76 -10.41 -15.95
C ALA A 150 -21.71 -11.16 -16.91
N ALA A 151 -21.26 -11.44 -18.14
CA ALA A 151 -22.00 -12.26 -19.09
C ALA A 151 -21.59 -13.72 -19.04
N SER A 152 -20.28 -14.01 -19.02
CA SER A 152 -19.76 -15.38 -19.10
C SER A 152 -19.37 -15.99 -17.76
N GLY A 153 -19.10 -15.15 -16.74
CA GLY A 153 -18.56 -15.58 -15.46
C GLY A 153 -17.06 -15.93 -15.51
N PHE A 154 -16.34 -15.55 -16.57
CA PHE A 154 -14.90 -15.75 -16.65
C PHE A 154 -14.12 -14.64 -15.96
N PRO A 155 -13.09 -14.95 -15.15
CA PRO A 155 -12.13 -13.98 -14.69
C PRO A 155 -11.36 -13.40 -15.87
N VAL A 156 -11.48 -12.12 -16.12
CA VAL A 156 -10.87 -11.43 -17.27
C VAL A 156 -9.65 -10.58 -16.89
N LEU A 157 -9.55 -10.21 -15.61
CA LEU A 157 -8.41 -9.50 -15.05
C LEU A 157 -8.26 -9.95 -13.60
N GLN A 158 -7.03 -10.23 -13.17
CA GLN A 158 -6.71 -10.40 -11.77
C GLN A 158 -5.30 -9.88 -11.49
N TYR A 159 -5.12 -9.32 -10.30
CA TYR A 159 -3.81 -8.85 -9.83
C TYR A 159 -3.76 -8.89 -8.30
N SER A 160 -2.54 -8.95 -7.76
CA SER A 160 -2.33 -8.88 -6.32
C SER A 160 -2.67 -7.49 -5.82
N ALA A 161 -3.50 -7.42 -4.78
CA ALA A 161 -3.87 -6.20 -4.09
C ALA A 161 -3.31 -6.19 -2.65
N ILE A 162 -2.19 -6.89 -2.42
CA ILE A 162 -1.56 -6.95 -1.09
C ILE A 162 -1.14 -5.53 -0.61
N GLN A 163 -0.98 -4.59 -1.53
CA GLN A 163 -0.68 -3.20 -1.22
C GLN A 163 -1.90 -2.36 -0.79
N THR A 164 -3.12 -2.92 -0.84
CA THR A 164 -4.35 -2.24 -0.44
C THR A 164 -5.21 -3.15 0.42
N ILE A 165 -5.06 -3.11 1.73
CA ILE A 165 -6.03 -3.71 2.65
C ILE A 165 -6.88 -2.60 3.26
N ASP A 166 -8.16 -2.56 2.89
CA ASP A 166 -9.18 -1.98 3.74
C ASP A 166 -9.28 -2.84 5.01
N GLY A 167 -8.37 -2.63 5.92
CA GLY A 167 -8.45 -3.14 7.28
C GLY A 167 -9.23 -2.12 8.07
N ASP A 168 -10.41 -2.50 8.52
CA ASP A 168 -10.99 -1.87 9.69
C ASP A 168 -9.89 -1.87 10.76
N GLY A 169 -9.26 -0.70 10.93
CA GLY A 169 -8.14 -0.52 11.83
C GLY A 169 -8.61 -0.66 13.26
N SER A 170 -8.83 -1.90 13.70
CA SER A 170 -8.76 -2.20 15.11
C SER A 170 -7.30 -2.09 15.54
N GLY A 171 -6.79 -0.84 15.43
CA GLY A 171 -5.62 -0.43 16.14
C GLY A 171 -5.85 -0.77 17.60
N SER A 172 -4.97 -1.56 18.17
CA SER A 172 -4.93 -1.81 19.61
C SER A 172 -5.30 -0.53 20.34
N SER A 173 -6.31 -0.60 21.16
CA SER A 173 -6.71 0.45 22.08
C SER A 173 -5.46 0.99 22.77
N GLN A 174 -5.06 2.20 22.42
CA GLN A 174 -3.88 2.81 22.97
C GLN A 174 -4.14 3.18 24.42
N ASP A 175 -3.36 2.54 25.28
CA ASP A 175 -3.18 2.92 26.65
C ASP A 175 -2.60 4.34 26.71
N ASP A 176 -3.29 5.28 27.36
CA ASP A 176 -2.86 6.67 27.57
C ASP A 176 -1.61 6.81 28.46
N SER A 177 -0.91 5.70 28.74
CA SER A 177 0.18 5.59 29.70
C SER A 177 1.58 5.91 29.16
N PHE A 178 1.72 6.36 27.90
CA PHE A 178 3.01 6.64 27.30
C PHE A 178 3.27 8.14 27.12
N PRO A 179 3.90 8.83 28.08
CA PRO A 179 4.30 10.23 27.87
C PRO A 179 5.39 10.33 26.80
N GLY A 180 5.26 11.30 25.91
CA GLY A 180 6.26 11.61 24.92
C GLY A 180 7.58 12.09 25.55
N ALA A 181 8.69 11.68 24.98
CA ALA A 181 10.04 12.02 25.41
C ALA A 181 10.95 12.32 24.22
N LYS A 182 12.13 12.89 24.48
CA LYS A 182 13.19 13.03 23.48
C LYS A 182 14.20 11.90 23.65
N GLY A 183 14.60 11.34 22.53
CA GLY A 183 15.64 10.32 22.46
C GLY A 183 16.70 10.66 21.41
N SER A 184 17.64 9.77 21.22
CA SER A 184 18.64 9.88 20.16
C SER A 184 19.11 8.50 19.72
N GLY A 185 19.63 8.43 18.51
CA GLY A 185 20.28 7.23 17.97
C GLY A 185 21.26 7.58 16.86
N VAL A 186 22.02 6.61 16.42
CA VAL A 186 22.96 6.75 15.30
C VAL A 186 22.38 6.05 14.09
N LYS A 187 22.27 6.76 12.98
CA LYS A 187 21.83 6.20 11.69
C LYS A 187 22.91 5.30 11.07
N LEU A 188 22.53 4.53 10.09
CA LEU A 188 23.43 3.66 9.33
C LEU A 188 24.51 4.42 8.53
N ASP A 189 24.32 5.72 8.30
CA ASP A 189 25.32 6.63 7.75
C ASP A 189 26.31 7.20 8.79
N GLY A 190 26.17 6.79 10.07
CA GLY A 190 27.00 7.23 11.18
C GLY A 190 26.57 8.56 11.83
N LYS A 191 25.55 9.24 11.31
CA LYS A 191 25.07 10.49 11.88
C LYS A 191 24.19 10.25 13.10
N LYS A 192 24.48 10.96 14.20
CA LYS A 192 23.61 10.98 15.38
C LYS A 192 22.41 11.91 15.11
N VAL A 193 21.21 11.40 15.36
CA VAL A 193 19.94 12.11 15.19
C VAL A 193 19.14 12.15 16.49
N GLY A 194 18.39 13.23 16.68
CA GLY A 194 17.37 13.32 17.72
C GLY A 194 16.10 12.60 17.26
N LEU A 195 15.46 11.91 18.19
CA LEU A 195 14.24 11.16 17.98
C LEU A 195 13.16 11.62 18.95
N ASP A 196 11.93 11.55 18.51
CA ASP A 196 10.79 11.61 19.40
C ASP A 196 10.38 10.20 19.76
N VAL A 197 10.26 9.93 21.05
CA VAL A 197 10.05 8.60 21.61
C VAL A 197 8.99 8.67 22.69
N ALA A 198 8.50 7.53 23.16
CA ALA A 198 7.61 7.48 24.31
C ALA A 198 8.18 6.60 25.42
N HIS A 199 7.92 6.95 26.68
CA HIS A 199 8.34 6.16 27.82
C HIS A 199 7.21 5.22 28.26
N ASP A 200 7.46 3.93 28.18
CA ASP A 200 6.57 2.89 28.70
C ASP A 200 6.87 2.69 30.18
N ALA A 201 6.04 3.24 31.04
CA ALA A 201 6.21 3.17 32.48
C ALA A 201 6.05 1.73 33.03
N ALA A 202 5.28 0.86 32.35
CA ALA A 202 5.06 -0.52 32.81
C ALA A 202 6.32 -1.38 32.63
N SER A 203 7.04 -1.19 31.54
CA SER A 203 8.30 -1.91 31.26
C SER A 203 9.56 -1.10 31.63
N ASP A 204 9.39 0.15 32.03
CA ASP A 204 10.46 1.12 32.25
C ASP A 204 11.42 1.17 31.05
N THR A 205 10.86 1.37 29.86
CA THR A 205 11.59 1.45 28.59
C THR A 205 11.13 2.61 27.74
N TYR A 206 12.04 3.19 26.98
CA TYR A 206 11.74 4.11 25.90
C TYR A 206 11.46 3.31 24.64
N LYS A 207 10.39 3.67 23.92
CA LYS A 207 9.97 3.04 22.66
C LYS A 207 10.18 3.99 21.50
N LEU A 208 10.54 3.46 20.32
CA LEU A 208 10.50 4.22 19.07
C LEU A 208 9.06 4.49 18.67
N ARG A 209 8.42 5.38 19.42
CA ARG A 209 7.03 5.82 19.27
C ARG A 209 6.99 7.34 19.38
N ASP A 210 6.76 8.01 18.26
CA ASP A 210 6.60 9.46 18.20
C ASP A 210 5.13 9.85 18.34
N LEU A 211 4.85 10.65 19.36
CA LEU A 211 3.52 11.16 19.68
C LEU A 211 3.33 12.61 19.22
N ARG A 212 4.38 13.29 18.71
CA ARG A 212 4.31 14.68 18.25
C ARG A 212 3.56 14.83 16.94
N HIS A 213 3.61 13.82 16.12
CA HIS A 213 2.95 13.81 14.82
C HIS A 213 1.45 13.50 14.91
N GLN A 214 0.91 13.52 16.14
CA GLN A 214 -0.52 13.47 16.37
C GLN A 214 -1.12 14.84 16.07
N TRP A 215 -2.13 14.87 15.22
CA TRP A 215 -2.87 16.09 14.91
C TRP A 215 -4.26 16.04 15.54
N ASP A 216 -4.71 17.19 16.04
CA ASP A 216 -6.09 17.43 16.45
C ASP A 216 -6.67 16.38 17.41
N GLY A 217 -5.84 15.90 18.33
CA GLY A 217 -6.26 14.90 19.33
C GLY A 217 -6.30 13.47 18.84
N SER A 218 -5.84 13.18 17.62
CA SER A 218 -5.64 11.79 17.19
C SER A 218 -4.59 11.12 18.08
N LYS A 219 -4.83 9.88 18.49
CA LYS A 219 -3.91 9.10 19.34
C LYS A 219 -3.03 8.16 18.50
N ASN A 220 -2.90 8.42 17.21
CA ASN A 220 -2.22 7.55 16.27
C ASN A 220 -0.72 7.90 16.20
N PRO A 221 0.18 7.05 16.68
CA PRO A 221 1.61 7.32 16.72
C PRO A 221 2.28 7.05 15.37
N LEU A 222 3.49 7.59 15.24
CA LEU A 222 4.49 7.05 14.35
C LEU A 222 5.33 6.06 15.17
N ALA A 223 5.33 4.79 14.79
CA ALA A 223 5.97 3.73 15.56
C ALA A 223 6.87 2.82 14.70
N THR A 224 7.98 2.36 15.29
CA THR A 224 8.91 1.45 14.63
C THR A 224 9.02 0.14 15.40
N TRP A 225 8.82 -0.96 14.70
CA TRP A 225 8.64 -2.30 15.23
C TRP A 225 9.81 -3.21 14.85
N ASP A 226 10.25 -4.01 15.80
CA ASP A 226 11.25 -5.04 15.57
C ASP A 226 10.61 -6.28 14.93
N ALA A 227 10.88 -6.46 13.64
CA ALA A 227 10.40 -7.60 12.86
C ALA A 227 11.55 -8.53 12.43
N ARG A 228 12.69 -8.46 13.12
CA ARG A 228 13.82 -9.36 12.83
C ARG A 228 13.43 -10.81 13.03
N GLY A 229 13.69 -11.64 12.02
CA GLY A 229 13.30 -13.05 12.00
C GLY A 229 11.84 -13.29 11.60
N VAL A 230 11.06 -12.25 11.32
CA VAL A 230 9.76 -12.38 10.69
C VAL A 230 9.95 -12.56 9.18
N ASP A 231 9.23 -13.49 8.58
CA ASP A 231 9.19 -13.63 7.13
C ASP A 231 8.41 -12.48 6.49
N ALA A 232 8.90 -11.96 5.36
CA ALA A 232 8.25 -10.85 4.66
C ALA A 232 6.79 -11.20 4.24
N ASN A 233 6.54 -12.47 3.89
CA ASN A 233 5.19 -12.94 3.59
C ASN A 233 4.30 -12.94 4.83
N ASP A 234 4.86 -13.21 6.02
CA ASP A 234 4.11 -13.14 7.28
C ASP A 234 3.89 -11.69 7.75
N ALA A 235 4.72 -10.77 7.30
CA ALA A 235 4.55 -9.35 7.55
C ALA A 235 3.59 -8.66 6.57
N SER A 236 3.39 -9.24 5.37
CA SER A 236 2.59 -8.64 4.31
C SER A 236 1.08 -8.81 4.55
N GLY A 237 0.35 -7.71 4.55
CA GLY A 237 -1.11 -7.70 4.66
C GLY A 237 -1.68 -8.15 6.01
N ARG A 238 -0.85 -8.35 7.01
CA ARG A 238 -1.26 -8.69 8.38
C ARG A 238 -0.22 -8.25 9.41
N TRP A 239 -0.63 -8.15 10.67
CA TRP A 239 0.30 -7.92 11.75
C TRP A 239 0.95 -9.24 12.19
N PRO A 240 2.29 -9.34 12.14
CA PRO A 240 2.99 -10.52 12.63
C PRO A 240 2.76 -10.67 14.15
N GLN A 241 2.65 -11.91 14.60
CA GLN A 241 2.53 -12.16 16.03
C GLN A 241 3.90 -12.05 16.73
N GLY A 242 3.89 -11.54 17.95
CA GLY A 242 5.07 -11.50 18.79
C GLY A 242 6.07 -10.37 18.50
N ILE A 243 5.80 -9.51 17.52
CA ILE A 243 6.62 -8.31 17.31
C ILE A 243 6.34 -7.27 18.39
N THR A 244 7.35 -6.48 18.71
CA THR A 244 7.26 -5.39 19.69
C THR A 244 7.87 -4.13 19.10
N GLU A 245 7.44 -2.97 19.59
CA GLU A 245 8.13 -1.73 19.26
C GLU A 245 9.57 -1.78 19.76
N PHE A 246 10.47 -1.22 18.95
CA PHE A 246 11.86 -1.10 19.36
C PHE A 246 11.96 -0.33 20.68
N GLY A 247 12.66 -0.92 21.64
CA GLY A 247 12.78 -0.39 22.98
C GLY A 247 14.23 -0.22 23.43
N SER A 248 14.45 0.74 24.34
CA SER A 248 15.72 0.97 25.01
C SER A 248 15.49 1.26 26.50
N LYS A 249 16.42 0.86 27.37
CA LYS A 249 16.41 1.26 28.79
C LYS A 249 16.81 2.71 29.01
N THR A 250 17.33 3.37 28.01
CA THR A 250 17.74 4.77 28.03
C THR A 250 17.14 5.52 26.85
N GLN A 251 17.17 6.84 26.89
CA GLN A 251 16.77 7.70 25.78
C GLN A 251 17.73 7.62 24.56
N GLU A 252 18.92 7.02 24.74
CA GLU A 252 19.85 6.75 23.67
C GLU A 252 19.68 5.31 23.19
N PHE A 253 19.29 5.15 21.94
CA PHE A 253 19.14 3.86 21.29
C PHE A 253 20.49 3.37 20.78
N GLY A 254 20.87 2.16 21.16
CA GLY A 254 22.17 1.60 20.89
C GLY A 254 22.33 0.97 19.51
N LYS A 255 23.49 0.30 19.36
CA LYS A 255 23.93 -0.32 18.10
C LYS A 255 22.90 -1.28 17.47
N GLU A 256 22.16 -2.00 18.29
CA GLU A 256 21.14 -2.95 17.82
C GLU A 256 20.03 -2.25 17.01
N ALA A 257 19.56 -1.09 17.48
CA ALA A 257 18.57 -0.30 16.78
C ALA A 257 19.16 0.34 15.51
N THR A 258 20.45 0.70 15.52
CA THR A 258 21.16 1.17 14.33
C THR A 258 21.29 0.05 13.30
N ASP A 259 21.85 -1.09 13.69
CA ASP A 259 22.16 -2.19 12.78
C ASP A 259 20.90 -2.77 12.10
N SER A 260 19.77 -2.74 12.78
CA SER A 260 18.48 -3.18 12.24
C SER A 260 17.80 -2.17 11.29
N GLY A 261 18.33 -0.95 11.19
CA GLY A 261 17.70 0.16 10.44
C GLY A 261 16.54 0.83 11.18
N ALA A 262 16.32 0.50 12.47
CA ALA A 262 15.18 1.05 13.22
C ALA A 262 15.30 2.56 13.45
N ILE A 263 16.53 3.06 13.70
CA ILE A 263 16.78 4.50 13.85
C ILE A 263 16.47 5.25 12.56
N ASP A 264 16.94 4.71 11.44
CA ASP A 264 16.72 5.29 10.12
C ASP A 264 15.24 5.30 9.76
N ALA A 265 14.53 4.17 9.91
CA ALA A 265 13.11 4.07 9.66
C ALA A 265 12.29 5.07 10.49
N HIS A 266 12.58 5.18 11.80
CA HIS A 266 11.85 6.06 12.69
C HIS A 266 12.08 7.55 12.37
N TRP A 267 13.34 7.92 12.15
CA TRP A 267 13.71 9.28 11.77
C TRP A 267 13.13 9.64 10.40
N ALA A 268 13.30 8.77 9.41
CA ALA A 268 12.86 9.00 8.04
C ALA A 268 11.33 9.15 7.96
N ALA A 269 10.57 8.28 8.62
CA ALA A 269 9.10 8.40 8.66
C ALA A 269 8.66 9.76 9.24
N GLY A 270 9.37 10.28 10.25
CA GLY A 270 9.16 11.63 10.76
C GLY A 270 9.43 12.72 9.72
N GLN A 271 10.52 12.60 8.93
CA GLN A 271 10.83 13.54 7.85
C GLN A 271 9.75 13.54 6.76
N VAL A 272 9.29 12.36 6.35
CA VAL A 272 8.23 12.20 5.35
C VAL A 272 6.92 12.84 5.83
N HIS A 273 6.50 12.52 7.07
CA HIS A 273 5.30 13.13 7.66
C HIS A 273 5.39 14.66 7.67
N GLU A 274 6.51 15.21 8.15
CA GLU A 274 6.75 16.66 8.21
C GLU A 274 6.75 17.29 6.82
N TYR A 275 7.32 16.63 5.81
CA TYR A 275 7.31 17.12 4.44
C TYR A 275 5.88 17.26 3.91
N TYR A 276 5.08 16.20 3.96
CA TYR A 276 3.69 16.24 3.51
C TYR A 276 2.87 17.26 4.28
N LYS A 277 3.08 17.37 5.59
CA LYS A 277 2.39 18.33 6.43
C LYS A 277 2.73 19.77 6.05
N LYS A 278 4.04 20.10 5.97
CA LYS A 278 4.50 21.45 5.74
C LYS A 278 4.34 21.94 4.31
N LYS A 279 4.55 21.04 3.32
CA LYS A 279 4.52 21.41 1.91
C LYS A 279 3.13 21.27 1.28
N HIS A 280 2.34 20.30 1.75
CA HIS A 280 1.06 19.96 1.14
C HIS A 280 -0.13 20.07 2.09
N GLY A 281 0.07 20.48 3.36
CA GLY A 281 -0.98 20.57 4.36
C GLY A 281 -1.61 19.22 4.71
N ARG A 282 -0.96 18.12 4.33
CA ARG A 282 -1.51 16.78 4.49
C ARG A 282 -1.13 16.19 5.83
N ASP A 283 -2.13 15.69 6.55
CA ASP A 283 -1.97 15.08 7.86
C ASP A 283 -1.89 13.56 7.75
N SER A 284 -0.67 13.02 7.83
CA SER A 284 -0.37 11.60 7.62
C SER A 284 -0.73 11.09 6.20
N LEU A 285 -0.70 9.77 5.98
CA LEU A 285 -0.84 9.15 4.66
C LEU A 285 -2.28 9.26 4.14
N ASP A 286 -3.27 9.19 5.03
CA ASP A 286 -4.70 9.30 4.68
C ASP A 286 -5.22 10.75 4.67
N GLY A 287 -4.41 11.72 5.10
CA GLY A 287 -4.82 13.11 5.27
C GLY A 287 -5.68 13.36 6.52
N LYS A 288 -5.79 12.38 7.43
CA LYS A 288 -6.66 12.43 8.62
C LYS A 288 -5.93 12.00 9.89
N GLY A 289 -4.60 11.87 9.84
CA GLY A 289 -3.79 11.53 11.00
C GLY A 289 -3.73 10.03 11.31
N MET A 290 -3.77 9.15 10.32
CA MET A 290 -3.60 7.71 10.56
C MET A 290 -2.24 7.40 11.19
N ALA A 291 -2.17 6.29 11.93
CA ALA A 291 -0.91 5.79 12.47
C ALA A 291 0.08 5.45 11.36
N ILE A 292 1.36 5.77 11.57
CA ILE A 292 2.45 5.41 10.67
C ILE A 292 3.28 4.33 11.35
N ASN A 293 3.32 3.14 10.75
CA ASN A 293 4.04 2.01 11.32
C ASN A 293 5.12 1.51 10.36
N SER A 294 6.31 1.28 10.89
CA SER A 294 7.46 0.75 10.15
C SER A 294 7.93 -0.55 10.79
N LEU A 295 7.90 -1.66 10.07
CA LEU A 295 8.47 -2.93 10.47
C LEU A 295 9.86 -3.06 9.85
N VAL A 296 10.90 -3.32 10.66
CA VAL A 296 12.28 -3.40 10.19
C VAL A 296 12.90 -4.77 10.44
N GLY A 297 13.75 -5.18 9.51
CA GLY A 297 14.57 -6.38 9.65
C GLY A 297 13.89 -7.68 9.21
N VAL A 298 12.83 -7.60 8.38
CA VAL A 298 12.18 -8.82 7.85
C VAL A 298 13.16 -9.64 6.98
N THR A 299 12.90 -10.93 6.89
CA THR A 299 13.66 -11.91 6.13
C THR A 299 12.80 -12.57 5.04
N ASP A 300 13.41 -13.29 4.11
CA ASP A 300 12.73 -14.15 3.14
C ASP A 300 13.08 -15.61 3.42
N GLY A 301 12.17 -16.37 3.99
CA GLY A 301 12.42 -17.76 4.40
C GLY A 301 13.59 -17.92 5.36
N GLY A 302 13.91 -16.90 6.17
CA GLY A 302 15.06 -16.85 7.06
C GLY A 302 16.37 -16.38 6.38
N PHE A 303 16.34 -16.03 5.09
CA PHE A 303 17.43 -15.45 4.34
C PHE A 303 17.36 -13.91 4.32
N PRO A 304 18.46 -13.22 3.96
CA PRO A 304 18.43 -11.78 3.75
C PRO A 304 17.33 -11.36 2.77
N TYR A 305 16.59 -10.31 3.11
CA TYR A 305 15.57 -9.72 2.25
C TYR A 305 15.99 -8.32 1.82
N VAL A 306 16.20 -8.14 0.51
CA VAL A 306 16.62 -6.85 -0.09
C VAL A 306 15.43 -6.27 -0.84
N ASN A 307 14.44 -5.83 -0.10
CA ASN A 307 13.27 -5.15 -0.61
C ASN A 307 12.57 -4.37 0.49
N ALA A 308 11.68 -3.44 0.10
CA ALA A 308 10.76 -2.74 0.99
C ALA A 308 9.39 -2.67 0.31
N PHE A 309 8.32 -2.48 1.08
CA PHE A 309 6.98 -2.29 0.52
C PHE A 309 6.01 -1.67 1.53
N TRP A 310 5.04 -0.93 0.99
CA TRP A 310 3.80 -0.55 1.64
C TRP A 310 2.76 -1.66 1.47
N ASP A 311 2.10 -2.10 2.54
CA ASP A 311 1.13 -3.19 2.50
C ASP A 311 -0.33 -2.77 2.69
N GLY A 312 -0.59 -1.46 2.67
CA GLY A 312 -1.91 -0.88 2.94
C GLY A 312 -2.12 -0.43 4.39
N GLN A 313 -1.25 -0.86 5.32
CA GLN A 313 -1.35 -0.52 6.75
C GLN A 313 -0.04 -0.04 7.34
N LYS A 314 1.08 -0.50 6.80
CA LYS A 314 2.42 -0.28 7.34
C LYS A 314 3.48 -0.44 6.27
N MET A 315 4.63 0.17 6.49
CA MET A 315 5.84 -0.08 5.72
C MET A 315 6.57 -1.29 6.27
N VAL A 316 7.10 -2.11 5.38
CA VAL A 316 7.90 -3.30 5.71
C VAL A 316 9.25 -3.18 5.03
N TYR A 317 10.33 -3.23 5.82
CA TYR A 317 11.70 -3.07 5.34
C TYR A 317 12.52 -4.32 5.60
N GLY A 318 13.14 -4.85 4.56
CA GLY A 318 14.11 -5.94 4.66
C GLY A 318 15.39 -5.53 5.36
N GLY A 319 16.02 -6.49 6.00
CA GLY A 319 17.27 -6.30 6.76
C GLY A 319 18.50 -6.04 5.89
N GLY A 320 18.37 -6.06 4.55
CA GLY A 320 19.49 -5.98 3.64
C GLY A 320 20.33 -7.26 3.66
N ASP A 321 21.52 -7.21 3.07
CA ASP A 321 22.46 -8.32 2.97
C ASP A 321 23.93 -7.86 3.09
N GLU A 322 24.87 -8.60 2.49
CA GLU A 322 26.29 -8.24 2.47
C GLU A 322 26.57 -7.00 1.58
N GLU A 323 25.77 -6.76 0.55
CA GLU A 323 25.92 -5.64 -0.38
C GLU A 323 25.11 -4.42 0.08
N PHE A 324 23.89 -4.65 0.56
CA PHE A 324 22.92 -3.60 0.93
C PHE A 324 22.73 -3.51 2.45
N LYS A 325 22.59 -2.29 2.93
CA LYS A 325 22.10 -1.98 4.28
C LYS A 325 20.64 -2.37 4.42
N PRO A 326 20.05 -2.37 5.63
CA PRO A 326 18.60 -2.36 5.79
C PRO A 326 17.94 -1.30 4.91
N LEU A 327 16.82 -1.64 4.25
CA LEU A 327 16.21 -0.81 3.20
C LEU A 327 15.66 0.53 3.72
N SER A 328 15.48 0.65 5.02
CA SER A 328 15.16 1.93 5.70
C SER A 328 16.34 2.89 5.81
N ALA A 329 17.55 2.50 5.40
CA ALA A 329 18.76 3.32 5.49
C ALA A 329 18.70 4.58 4.60
N ASP A 330 17.89 4.52 3.55
CA ASP A 330 17.73 5.61 2.60
C ASP A 330 16.39 6.33 2.79
N LEU A 331 16.43 7.65 2.84
CA LEU A 331 15.23 8.45 3.10
C LEU A 331 14.27 8.45 1.92
N ASP A 332 14.80 8.40 0.71
CA ASP A 332 13.96 8.37 -0.50
C ASP A 332 13.20 7.06 -0.63
N VAL A 333 13.78 5.92 -0.23
CA VAL A 333 13.11 4.62 -0.17
C VAL A 333 11.97 4.67 0.85
N VAL A 334 12.21 5.21 2.04
CA VAL A 334 11.13 5.39 3.04
C VAL A 334 10.06 6.34 2.51
N GLY A 335 10.47 7.42 1.85
CA GLY A 335 9.56 8.38 1.20
C GLY A 335 8.73 7.75 0.08
N HIS A 336 9.35 6.87 -0.71
CA HIS A 336 8.70 6.10 -1.77
C HIS A 336 7.58 5.21 -1.21
N GLU A 337 7.91 4.37 -0.21
CA GLU A 337 6.93 3.45 0.38
C GLU A 337 5.78 4.19 1.07
N MET A 338 6.07 5.25 1.80
CA MET A 338 5.03 6.07 2.41
C MET A 338 4.17 6.81 1.37
N THR A 339 4.74 7.16 0.22
CA THR A 339 3.99 7.80 -0.87
C THR A 339 3.02 6.82 -1.52
N HIS A 340 3.30 5.53 -1.57
CA HIS A 340 2.28 4.55 -1.95
C HIS A 340 1.03 4.65 -1.08
N GLY A 341 1.19 4.80 0.24
CA GLY A 341 0.07 5.05 1.14
C GLY A 341 -0.66 6.37 0.85
N VAL A 342 0.06 7.43 0.48
CA VAL A 342 -0.57 8.70 0.06
C VAL A 342 -1.35 8.51 -1.24
N VAL A 343 -0.79 7.81 -2.24
CA VAL A 343 -1.46 7.51 -3.52
C VAL A 343 -2.72 6.70 -3.29
N GLU A 344 -2.66 5.69 -2.41
CA GLU A 344 -3.80 4.85 -2.05
C GLU A 344 -4.96 5.69 -1.51
N HIS A 345 -4.68 6.58 -0.56
CA HIS A 345 -5.67 7.44 0.07
C HIS A 345 -6.00 8.73 -0.70
N THR A 346 -5.56 8.85 -1.96
CA THR A 346 -5.86 10.00 -2.83
C THR A 346 -6.38 9.55 -4.19
N ALA A 347 -5.47 9.26 -5.13
CA ALA A 347 -5.81 8.86 -6.48
C ALA A 347 -6.26 7.39 -6.59
N GLY A 348 -5.95 6.56 -5.59
CA GLY A 348 -6.28 5.15 -5.57
C GLY A 348 -5.81 4.41 -6.83
N LEU A 349 -4.60 4.73 -7.31
CA LEU A 349 -4.06 4.17 -8.54
C LEU A 349 -3.89 2.66 -8.40
N VAL A 350 -4.65 1.91 -9.17
CA VAL A 350 -4.56 0.45 -9.21
C VAL A 350 -3.16 0.03 -9.67
N TYR A 351 -2.52 -0.86 -8.92
CA TYR A 351 -1.12 -1.24 -9.12
C TYR A 351 -0.95 -2.27 -10.26
N VAL A 352 -1.37 -1.87 -11.48
CA VAL A 352 -1.27 -2.68 -12.69
C VAL A 352 -1.12 -1.82 -13.95
N GLY A 353 -0.30 -2.25 -14.90
CA GLY A 353 -0.11 -1.56 -16.18
C GLY A 353 0.29 -0.09 -16.01
N GLN A 354 -0.28 0.81 -16.79
CA GLN A 354 0.05 2.24 -16.75
C GLN A 354 -0.29 2.91 -15.42
N SER A 355 -1.35 2.46 -14.75
CA SER A 355 -1.75 2.97 -13.43
C SER A 355 -0.71 2.59 -12.36
N GLY A 356 -0.19 1.35 -12.41
CA GLY A 356 0.90 0.91 -11.54
C GLY A 356 2.20 1.67 -11.83
N ALA A 357 2.55 1.83 -13.10
CA ALA A 357 3.73 2.61 -13.48
C ALA A 357 3.64 4.08 -13.02
N LEU A 358 2.45 4.67 -13.06
CA LEU A 358 2.24 6.03 -12.55
C LEU A 358 2.32 6.07 -11.02
N ASN A 359 1.83 5.04 -10.31
CA ASN A 359 1.96 4.91 -8.86
C ASN A 359 3.44 4.88 -8.46
N GLU A 360 4.26 4.05 -9.14
CA GLU A 360 5.71 4.00 -8.94
C GLU A 360 6.40 5.34 -9.23
N ALA A 361 6.09 5.96 -10.36
CA ALA A 361 6.68 7.24 -10.74
C ALA A 361 6.36 8.37 -9.76
N ILE A 362 5.14 8.38 -9.19
CA ILE A 362 4.76 9.34 -8.15
C ILE A 362 5.50 9.02 -6.85
N ALA A 363 5.64 7.74 -6.49
CA ALA A 363 6.38 7.31 -5.31
C ALA A 363 7.86 7.70 -5.40
N ASP A 364 8.51 7.48 -6.54
CA ASP A 364 9.88 7.91 -6.81
C ASP A 364 10.03 9.43 -6.75
N TYR A 365 9.13 10.16 -7.43
CA TYR A 365 9.17 11.62 -7.43
C TYR A 365 9.11 12.22 -6.03
N PHE A 366 8.18 11.75 -5.20
CA PHE A 366 8.05 12.27 -3.84
C PHE A 366 9.13 11.72 -2.91
N GLY A 367 9.57 10.48 -3.07
CA GLY A 367 10.71 9.91 -2.34
C GLY A 367 11.95 10.79 -2.49
N ASN A 368 12.35 11.04 -3.73
CA ASN A 368 13.46 11.92 -4.07
C ASN A 368 13.26 13.37 -3.59
N ALA A 369 12.07 13.95 -3.81
CA ALA A 369 11.79 15.32 -3.37
C ALA A 369 11.85 15.47 -1.84
N ILE A 370 11.51 14.44 -1.09
CA ILE A 370 11.60 14.40 0.38
C ILE A 370 13.07 14.35 0.79
N ASP A 371 13.86 13.48 0.16
CA ASP A 371 15.29 13.38 0.47
C ASP A 371 16.03 14.67 0.15
N VAL A 372 15.91 15.20 -1.05
CA VAL A 372 16.51 16.49 -1.47
C VAL A 372 16.11 17.63 -0.55
N ASN A 373 14.83 17.66 -0.10
CA ASN A 373 14.39 18.69 0.85
C ASN A 373 15.00 18.52 2.26
N ALA A 374 15.17 17.29 2.74
CA ALA A 374 15.71 17.00 4.06
C ALA A 374 17.24 17.17 4.10
N SER A 375 17.93 16.63 3.11
CA SER A 375 19.39 16.71 2.94
C SER A 375 19.85 18.09 2.50
N LYS A 376 18.94 18.90 1.92
CA LYS A 376 19.21 20.20 1.25
C LYS A 376 20.21 20.05 0.10
N THR A 377 20.14 18.95 -0.60
CA THR A 377 20.94 18.68 -1.78
C THR A 377 20.61 19.71 -2.87
N PRO A 378 21.60 20.42 -3.42
CA PRO A 378 21.37 21.34 -4.55
C PRO A 378 20.84 20.58 -5.77
N MET A 379 19.92 21.20 -6.53
CA MET A 379 19.31 20.56 -7.71
C MET A 379 20.29 20.34 -8.87
N ASP A 380 21.46 20.93 -8.82
CA ASP A 380 22.56 20.72 -9.77
C ASP A 380 23.60 19.70 -9.25
N ASP A 381 23.39 19.14 -8.07
CA ASP A 381 24.20 18.04 -7.57
C ASP A 381 23.84 16.76 -8.35
N PRO A 382 24.84 16.00 -8.85
CA PRO A 382 24.57 14.72 -9.54
C PRO A 382 23.73 13.71 -8.75
N LYS A 383 23.66 13.82 -7.42
CA LYS A 383 22.86 12.96 -6.56
C LYS A 383 21.39 13.35 -6.50
N ALA A 384 21.03 14.57 -6.90
CA ALA A 384 19.70 15.11 -6.71
C ALA A 384 18.59 14.33 -7.43
N GLY A 385 18.91 13.44 -8.36
CA GLY A 385 17.97 12.60 -9.09
C GLY A 385 18.12 11.10 -8.81
N LEU A 386 19.00 10.72 -7.90
CA LEU A 386 19.20 9.31 -7.57
C LEU A 386 18.11 8.81 -6.62
N ILE A 387 17.85 7.52 -6.67
CA ILE A 387 16.95 6.80 -5.74
C ILE A 387 17.70 5.58 -5.20
N GLY A 388 17.76 5.43 -3.88
CA GLY A 388 18.39 4.30 -3.21
C GLY A 388 19.93 4.36 -3.20
N GLU A 389 20.49 5.53 -3.43
CA GLU A 389 21.93 5.71 -3.55
C GLU A 389 22.72 5.49 -2.25
N ASP A 390 22.06 5.62 -1.11
CA ASP A 390 22.68 5.43 0.21
C ASP A 390 22.52 3.99 0.77
N LEU A 391 21.89 3.07 0.01
CA LEU A 391 21.65 1.70 0.44
C LEU A 391 22.92 0.84 0.47
N CYS A 392 23.88 1.05 -0.42
CA CYS A 392 25.06 0.18 -0.50
C CYS A 392 26.00 0.36 0.69
N ARG A 393 26.64 -0.75 1.07
CA ARG A 393 27.65 -0.74 2.15
C ARG A 393 29.00 -0.20 1.68
N THR A 394 29.34 -0.41 0.41
CA THR A 394 30.71 -0.14 -0.10
C THR A 394 30.75 0.58 -1.44
N LYS A 395 29.66 0.60 -2.21
CA LYS A 395 29.61 1.28 -3.51
C LYS A 395 29.43 2.79 -3.35
N ALA A 396 29.91 3.55 -4.30
CA ALA A 396 29.62 4.98 -4.40
C ALA A 396 28.12 5.18 -4.73
N PRO A 397 27.51 6.30 -4.32
CA PRO A 397 26.09 6.58 -4.55
C PRO A 397 25.63 6.36 -6.01
N ALA A 398 26.36 6.89 -6.99
CA ALA A 398 26.02 6.72 -8.40
C ALA A 398 26.08 5.26 -8.91
N ASP A 399 26.90 4.43 -8.30
CA ASP A 399 27.03 2.99 -8.63
C ASP A 399 26.04 2.13 -7.83
N CYS A 400 25.46 2.71 -6.76
CA CYS A 400 24.52 2.06 -5.89
C CYS A 400 23.08 2.31 -6.30
N ALA A 401 22.76 3.51 -6.76
CA ALA A 401 21.40 3.96 -7.02
C ALA A 401 20.58 2.94 -7.80
N LEU A 402 19.39 2.67 -7.29
CA LEU A 402 18.42 1.77 -7.92
C LEU A 402 17.86 2.37 -9.20
N ARG A 403 17.70 3.69 -9.24
CA ARG A 403 17.20 4.48 -10.38
C ARG A 403 17.85 5.86 -10.41
N ASP A 404 17.92 6.43 -11.60
CA ASP A 404 18.30 7.84 -11.82
C ASP A 404 17.16 8.55 -12.56
N LEU A 405 16.49 9.46 -11.88
CA LEU A 405 15.33 10.19 -12.41
C LEU A 405 15.72 11.20 -13.50
N ASN A 406 17.02 11.53 -13.63
CA ASN A 406 17.50 12.49 -14.63
C ASN A 406 17.75 11.84 -15.98
N ASP A 407 18.07 10.57 -16.05
CA ASP A 407 18.41 9.88 -17.30
C ASP A 407 17.52 8.68 -17.64
N GLY A 408 16.52 8.37 -16.78
CA GLY A 408 15.54 7.31 -17.02
C GLY A 408 16.10 5.90 -16.88
N ARG A 409 17.20 5.70 -16.16
CA ARG A 409 17.78 4.39 -15.82
C ARG A 409 17.23 3.87 -14.52
#